data_66e7bad20cabf202fe59fcaa0e567ca7
#
_entry.id   66e7bad20cabf202fe59fcaa0e567ca7
#
_cell.length_a   1.000
_cell.length_b   1.000
_cell.length_c   1.000
_cell.angle_alpha   90.00
_cell.angle_beta   90.00
_cell.angle_gamma   90.00
#
_symmetry.space_group_name_H-M   'P 1'
#
loop_
_entity.id
_entity.type
_entity.pdbx_description
1 polymer ?
#
loop_
_entity_poly.entity_id
_entity_poly.type
_entity_poly.pdbx_seq_one_letter_code
_entity_poly.pdbx_strand_id
1 'polypeptide(L)'
;SDVKISRGAYRCLVNADFSDNIAGLRACVTNCCAKAFLNREGDYVVVRPYLLPSGLLSSAQIDQQPDDGVLIDASLDAAESTGPVEQALDALCSLDERFCAGELSVSELVSQAVSAVRGVEDHLIFDHGVASSRSRAFERVVGAVLADAGSSYGIELSRKVAFLLAQEICLQLWPGIGLAKRKSACAEQISHLLGAVTSELPFASSVSDQVAADVEGALGISLDHFTKTLLTLCVASESRDAKALRTLCVILSHGYSTATSIADAANRMLGMHVYEAVDMPYDQQLKDIVGPLQRLVDRHSYCTGVVFLVDMGSLEEAYKALENVTDSTIGVVNNVSTGLALEIGVGLLGGKSIAEVLGDATAACVTHCKVIERVNREDAIVFCSESGVDAAERIRQLVSQSLP
;
A
#
# COMPACT_ATOMS: atom_id res chain seq x y z
N SER A 1 26.87 -3.97 -45.92
CA SER A 1 25.42 -4.17 -46.01
C SER A 1 24.83 -3.80 -44.68
N ASP A 2 23.87 -2.92 -44.67
CA ASP A 2 23.18 -2.49 -43.45
C ASP A 2 22.34 -3.65 -42.92
N VAL A 3 22.39 -3.86 -41.63
CA VAL A 3 21.60 -4.89 -40.94
C VAL A 3 20.42 -4.21 -40.28
N LYS A 4 19.24 -4.68 -40.59
CA LYS A 4 17.98 -4.28 -39.92
C LYS A 4 17.42 -5.46 -39.16
N ILE A 5 16.74 -5.21 -38.08
CA ILE A 5 16.07 -6.24 -37.27
C ILE A 5 14.59 -5.92 -37.17
N SER A 6 13.73 -6.91 -37.34
CA SER A 6 12.30 -6.68 -37.07
C SER A 6 12.03 -6.51 -35.59
N ARG A 7 11.00 -5.73 -35.24
CA ARG A 7 10.59 -5.49 -33.83
C ARG A 7 10.34 -6.81 -33.08
N GLY A 8 9.73 -7.78 -33.74
CA GLY A 8 9.51 -9.12 -33.17
C GLY A 8 10.81 -9.85 -32.83
N ALA A 9 11.81 -9.84 -33.74
CA ALA A 9 13.11 -10.46 -33.52
C ALA A 9 13.90 -9.73 -32.41
N TYR A 10 13.86 -8.41 -32.38
CA TYR A 10 14.48 -7.59 -31.33
C TYR A 10 13.91 -7.93 -29.96
N ARG A 11 12.57 -7.98 -29.80
CA ARG A 11 11.91 -8.38 -28.54
C ARG A 11 12.32 -9.78 -28.10
N CYS A 12 12.39 -10.74 -29.01
CA CYS A 12 12.86 -12.10 -28.68
C CYS A 12 14.28 -12.10 -28.12
N LEU A 13 15.19 -11.33 -28.74
CA LEU A 13 16.59 -11.25 -28.30
C LEU A 13 16.75 -10.55 -26.95
N VAL A 14 16.02 -9.45 -26.71
CA VAL A 14 16.09 -8.68 -25.46
C VAL A 14 15.51 -9.47 -24.27
N ASN A 15 14.45 -10.26 -24.52
CA ASN A 15 13.80 -11.05 -23.48
C ASN A 15 14.41 -12.45 -23.27
N ALA A 16 15.45 -12.80 -24.04
CA ALA A 16 16.07 -14.11 -23.96
C ALA A 16 17.17 -14.17 -22.91
N ASP A 17 17.23 -15.30 -22.21
CA ASP A 17 18.35 -15.62 -21.33
C ASP A 17 19.45 -16.34 -22.12
N PHE A 18 20.64 -15.75 -22.12
CA PHE A 18 21.81 -16.33 -22.76
C PHE A 18 22.74 -16.91 -21.68
N SER A 19 22.96 -18.23 -21.74
CA SER A 19 23.84 -18.94 -20.76
C SER A 19 25.25 -18.36 -20.68
N ASP A 20 25.75 -17.85 -21.82
CA ASP A 20 27.10 -17.25 -21.90
C ASP A 20 27.06 -15.70 -21.93
N ASN A 21 25.99 -15.11 -21.40
CA ASN A 21 25.78 -13.65 -21.33
C ASN A 21 26.00 -12.96 -22.71
N ILE A 22 26.84 -11.93 -22.75
CA ILE A 22 27.12 -11.14 -23.97
C ILE A 22 27.74 -11.99 -25.09
N ALA A 23 28.58 -12.99 -24.77
CA ALA A 23 29.17 -13.86 -25.77
C ALA A 23 28.12 -14.74 -26.47
N GLY A 24 27.16 -15.29 -25.71
CA GLY A 24 26.02 -16.05 -26.25
C GLY A 24 25.12 -15.20 -27.12
N LEU A 25 24.78 -14.00 -26.68
CA LEU A 25 24.01 -13.02 -27.46
C LEU A 25 24.73 -12.67 -28.77
N ARG A 26 26.03 -12.37 -28.70
CA ARG A 26 26.85 -12.04 -29.90
C ARG A 26 26.87 -13.18 -30.90
N ALA A 27 27.08 -14.42 -30.43
CA ALA A 27 27.07 -15.60 -31.28
C ALA A 27 25.71 -15.82 -31.94
N CYS A 28 24.62 -15.66 -31.19
CA CYS A 28 23.25 -15.74 -31.69
C CYS A 28 22.99 -14.72 -32.80
N VAL A 29 23.26 -13.43 -32.54
CA VAL A 29 23.06 -12.35 -33.49
C VAL A 29 23.90 -12.57 -34.75
N THR A 30 25.18 -12.96 -34.63
CA THR A 30 26.05 -13.29 -35.76
C THR A 30 25.49 -14.40 -36.65
N ASN A 31 24.99 -15.48 -36.01
CA ASN A 31 24.37 -16.58 -36.74
C ASN A 31 23.06 -16.17 -37.43
N CYS A 32 22.24 -15.33 -36.78
CA CYS A 32 21.02 -14.82 -37.36
C CYS A 32 21.31 -13.89 -38.57
N CYS A 33 22.32 -13.04 -38.46
CA CYS A 33 22.78 -12.21 -39.55
C CYS A 33 23.33 -13.05 -40.72
N ALA A 34 24.10 -14.11 -40.45
CA ALA A 34 24.59 -15.01 -41.46
C ALA A 34 23.45 -15.71 -42.23
N LYS A 35 22.44 -16.22 -41.50
CA LYS A 35 21.23 -16.81 -42.11
C LYS A 35 20.43 -15.78 -42.92
N ALA A 36 20.27 -14.58 -42.38
CA ALA A 36 19.54 -13.48 -43.05
C ALA A 36 20.27 -13.03 -44.33
N PHE A 37 21.61 -13.08 -44.33
CA PHE A 37 22.41 -12.74 -45.51
C PHE A 37 22.16 -13.67 -46.69
N LEU A 38 21.89 -14.96 -46.44
CA LEU A 38 21.55 -15.93 -47.48
C LEU A 38 20.19 -15.64 -48.12
N ASN A 39 19.29 -14.98 -47.42
CA ASN A 39 17.94 -14.61 -47.87
C ASN A 39 17.79 -13.11 -48.07
N ARG A 40 18.84 -12.43 -48.47
CA ARG A 40 18.89 -10.98 -48.55
C ARG A 40 17.91 -10.43 -49.60
N GLU A 41 17.13 -9.44 -49.21
CA GLU A 41 16.21 -8.68 -50.06
C GLU A 41 16.81 -7.27 -50.29
N GLY A 42 17.41 -7.04 -51.46
CA GLY A 42 18.00 -5.75 -51.80
C GLY A 42 19.35 -5.46 -51.15
N ASP A 43 19.61 -4.21 -50.74
CA ASP A 43 20.91 -3.74 -50.25
C ASP A 43 21.13 -3.92 -48.72
N TYR A 44 20.14 -4.39 -48.00
CA TYR A 44 20.20 -4.60 -46.54
C TYR A 44 19.80 -6.03 -46.16
N VAL A 45 20.23 -6.44 -44.96
CA VAL A 45 19.94 -7.74 -44.37
C VAL A 45 18.89 -7.56 -43.27
N VAL A 46 17.81 -8.37 -43.29
CA VAL A 46 16.74 -8.29 -42.30
C VAL A 46 16.76 -9.53 -41.41
N VAL A 47 16.95 -9.32 -40.11
CA VAL A 47 16.80 -10.38 -39.11
C VAL A 47 15.35 -10.43 -38.64
N ARG A 48 14.66 -11.54 -38.92
CA ARG A 48 13.26 -11.79 -38.55
C ARG A 48 13.17 -12.89 -37.51
N PRO A 49 12.03 -13.00 -36.75
CA PRO A 49 11.88 -13.99 -35.69
C PRO A 49 12.17 -15.42 -36.09
N TYR A 50 11.75 -15.85 -37.28
CA TYR A 50 11.96 -17.20 -37.79
C TYR A 50 13.44 -17.60 -38.05
N LEU A 51 14.35 -16.60 -38.04
CA LEU A 51 15.80 -16.84 -38.14
C LEU A 51 16.45 -17.09 -36.80
N LEU A 52 15.74 -16.82 -35.68
CA LEU A 52 16.21 -17.04 -34.33
C LEU A 52 16.21 -18.55 -34.00
N PRO A 53 17.07 -18.99 -33.07
CA PRO A 53 17.02 -20.36 -32.55
C PRO A 53 15.65 -20.69 -31.95
N SER A 54 15.17 -21.92 -32.21
CA SER A 54 13.85 -22.37 -31.74
C SER A 54 13.68 -22.29 -30.21
N GLY A 55 14.76 -22.47 -29.46
CA GLY A 55 14.76 -22.29 -27.99
C GLY A 55 14.43 -20.88 -27.55
N LEU A 56 14.80 -19.87 -28.32
CA LEU A 56 14.45 -18.45 -28.01
C LEU A 56 13.01 -18.12 -28.39
N LEU A 57 12.46 -18.78 -29.39
CA LEU A 57 11.07 -18.63 -29.80
C LEU A 57 10.08 -19.28 -28.81
N SER A 58 10.50 -20.34 -28.15
CA SER A 58 9.67 -21.05 -27.16
C SER A 58 9.73 -20.42 -25.76
N SER A 59 10.81 -19.76 -25.39
CA SER A 59 10.97 -19.03 -24.12
C SER A 59 10.35 -17.63 -24.17
N ALA A 60 10.38 -16.97 -25.32
CA ALA A 60 9.55 -15.82 -25.57
C ALA A 60 8.13 -16.34 -25.81
N GLN A 61 7.21 -16.16 -24.87
CA GLN A 61 5.78 -16.24 -25.18
C GLN A 61 5.57 -15.20 -26.30
N ILE A 62 5.53 -15.70 -27.54
CA ILE A 62 5.26 -14.87 -28.71
C ILE A 62 3.87 -14.32 -28.45
N ASP A 63 3.79 -13.03 -28.12
CA ASP A 63 2.57 -12.28 -28.25
C ASP A 63 2.03 -12.58 -29.63
N GLN A 64 0.77 -12.96 -29.71
CA GLN A 64 0.07 -13.25 -30.97
C GLN A 64 -0.13 -11.98 -31.83
N GLN A 65 0.62 -10.91 -31.56
CA GLN A 65 0.68 -9.77 -32.43
C GLN A 65 1.58 -10.13 -33.62
N PRO A 66 1.04 -10.08 -34.83
CA PRO A 66 1.82 -10.31 -36.05
C PRO A 66 2.99 -9.33 -36.06
N ASP A 67 4.16 -9.80 -36.53
CA ASP A 67 5.32 -8.95 -36.81
C ASP A 67 4.83 -7.78 -37.66
N ASP A 68 4.76 -6.57 -37.11
CA ASP A 68 4.17 -5.39 -37.73
C ASP A 68 4.99 -4.85 -38.92
N GLY A 69 6.02 -5.61 -39.30
CA GLY A 69 6.91 -5.26 -40.42
C GLY A 69 7.84 -4.09 -40.14
N VAL A 70 7.81 -3.52 -38.92
CA VAL A 70 8.70 -2.42 -38.53
C VAL A 70 10.12 -2.94 -38.39
N LEU A 71 11.03 -2.33 -39.18
CA LEU A 71 12.46 -2.64 -39.16
C LEU A 71 13.20 -1.61 -38.31
N ILE A 72 14.00 -2.10 -37.38
CA ILE A 72 14.88 -1.30 -36.52
C ILE A 72 16.26 -1.33 -37.13
N ASP A 73 16.88 -0.20 -37.34
CA ASP A 73 18.29 -0.07 -37.74
C ASP A 73 19.06 0.78 -36.72
N ALA A 74 20.37 0.86 -36.85
CA ALA A 74 21.22 1.59 -35.91
C ALA A 74 20.98 3.12 -35.90
N SER A 75 20.24 3.65 -36.89
CA SER A 75 19.89 5.07 -36.99
C SER A 75 18.47 5.39 -36.50
N LEU A 76 17.63 4.36 -36.32
CA LEU A 76 16.34 4.54 -35.73
C LEU A 76 16.52 4.61 -34.19
N ASP A 77 16.49 5.81 -33.66
CA ASP A 77 15.92 6.00 -32.32
C ASP A 77 14.54 5.35 -32.42
N ALA A 78 14.39 4.15 -31.83
CA ALA A 78 13.15 3.43 -31.89
C ALA A 78 12.05 4.39 -31.43
N ALA A 79 11.18 4.82 -32.34
CA ALA A 79 9.91 5.41 -31.98
C ALA A 79 9.10 4.28 -31.34
N GLU A 80 9.51 3.90 -30.15
CA GLU A 80 8.82 3.01 -29.26
C GLU A 80 7.51 3.72 -28.93
N SER A 81 6.40 3.05 -29.12
CA SER A 81 5.18 3.47 -28.45
C SER A 81 5.58 3.61 -26.99
N THR A 82 5.61 4.84 -26.50
CA THR A 82 5.99 5.15 -25.12
C THR A 82 5.09 4.35 -24.21
N GLY A 83 5.69 3.40 -23.48
CA GLY A 83 4.96 2.60 -22.49
C GLY A 83 4.43 3.48 -21.37
N PRO A 84 3.51 2.98 -20.56
CA PRO A 84 2.91 3.75 -19.45
C PRO A 84 3.97 4.36 -18.50
N VAL A 85 5.01 3.61 -18.20
CA VAL A 85 6.14 4.06 -17.35
C VAL A 85 6.90 5.23 -17.97
N GLU A 86 7.12 5.19 -19.29
CA GLU A 86 7.82 6.24 -20.02
C GLU A 86 6.96 7.50 -20.12
N GLN A 87 5.65 7.33 -20.31
CA GLN A 87 4.68 8.44 -20.28
C GLN A 87 4.68 9.13 -18.90
N ALA A 88 4.74 8.34 -17.81
CA ALA A 88 4.85 8.89 -16.47
C ALA A 88 6.15 9.69 -16.31
N LEU A 89 7.29 9.16 -16.76
CA LEU A 89 8.58 9.85 -16.69
C LEU A 89 8.54 11.20 -17.41
N ASP A 90 8.08 11.20 -18.65
CA ASP A 90 8.01 12.42 -19.49
C ASP A 90 7.06 13.46 -18.87
N ALA A 91 5.90 13.02 -18.34
CA ALA A 91 4.95 13.90 -17.68
C ALA A 91 5.54 14.54 -16.41
N LEU A 92 6.21 13.74 -15.57
CA LEU A 92 6.81 14.23 -14.33
C LEU A 92 7.97 15.18 -14.59
N CYS A 93 8.83 14.91 -15.59
CA CYS A 93 9.90 15.82 -16.00
C CYS A 93 9.35 17.17 -16.50
N SER A 94 8.30 17.13 -17.32
CA SER A 94 7.64 18.36 -17.82
C SER A 94 7.03 19.19 -16.68
N LEU A 95 6.50 18.54 -15.65
CA LEU A 95 5.95 19.24 -14.47
C LEU A 95 7.05 19.92 -13.66
N ASP A 96 8.20 19.26 -13.47
CA ASP A 96 9.35 19.86 -12.79
C ASP A 96 9.93 21.04 -13.55
N GLU A 97 10.02 20.97 -14.88
CA GLU A 97 10.43 22.10 -15.73
C GLU A 97 9.53 23.34 -15.53
N ARG A 98 8.22 23.14 -15.53
CA ARG A 98 7.24 24.21 -15.28
C ARG A 98 7.33 24.77 -13.87
N PHE A 99 7.60 23.93 -12.89
CA PHE A 99 7.82 24.35 -11.51
C PHE A 99 9.10 25.19 -11.39
N CYS A 100 10.21 24.75 -11.98
CA CYS A 100 11.47 25.51 -12.01
C CYS A 100 11.33 26.85 -12.77
N ALA A 101 10.44 26.92 -13.77
CA ALA A 101 10.12 28.16 -14.47
C ALA A 101 9.24 29.12 -13.61
N GLY A 102 8.78 28.69 -12.43
CA GLY A 102 7.92 29.48 -11.54
C GLY A 102 6.45 29.54 -11.97
N GLU A 103 6.02 28.63 -12.86
CA GLU A 103 4.63 28.55 -13.34
C GLU A 103 3.70 27.83 -12.36
N LEU A 104 4.25 27.03 -11.46
CA LEU A 104 3.50 26.22 -10.52
C LEU A 104 3.99 26.46 -9.08
N SER A 105 3.07 26.45 -8.13
CA SER A 105 3.38 26.31 -6.71
C SER A 105 3.70 24.83 -6.40
N VAL A 106 4.32 24.57 -5.24
CA VAL A 106 4.62 23.18 -4.80
C VAL A 106 3.35 22.34 -4.72
N SER A 107 2.28 22.90 -4.17
CA SER A 107 0.99 22.18 -4.04
C SER A 107 0.35 21.88 -5.41
N GLU A 108 0.45 22.80 -6.38
CA GLU A 108 -0.01 22.55 -7.75
C GLU A 108 0.84 21.52 -8.47
N LEU A 109 2.16 21.59 -8.32
CA LEU A 109 3.10 20.58 -8.83
C LEU A 109 2.70 19.18 -8.36
N VAL A 110 2.58 18.99 -7.05
CA VAL A 110 2.24 17.70 -6.44
C VAL A 110 0.84 17.22 -6.86
N SER A 111 -0.15 18.12 -6.88
CA SER A 111 -1.50 17.77 -7.33
C SER A 111 -1.53 17.32 -8.80
N GLN A 112 -0.78 17.99 -9.68
CA GLN A 112 -0.68 17.60 -11.09
C GLN A 112 0.13 16.32 -11.26
N ALA A 113 1.20 16.11 -10.48
CA ALA A 113 1.99 14.87 -10.50
C ALA A 113 1.14 13.65 -10.09
N VAL A 114 0.36 13.75 -8.99
CA VAL A 114 -0.58 12.70 -8.57
C VAL A 114 -1.61 12.42 -9.67
N SER A 115 -2.13 13.46 -10.31
CA SER A 115 -3.11 13.31 -11.40
C SER A 115 -2.50 12.65 -12.65
N ALA A 116 -1.25 12.96 -12.98
CA ALA A 116 -0.53 12.35 -14.10
C ALA A 116 -0.31 10.85 -13.88
N VAL A 117 0.14 10.46 -12.68
CA VAL A 117 0.35 9.03 -12.35
C VAL A 117 -0.98 8.27 -12.35
N ARG A 118 -2.05 8.85 -11.80
CA ARG A 118 -3.38 8.25 -11.85
C ARG A 118 -3.88 8.03 -13.28
N GLY A 119 -3.62 8.98 -14.17
CA GLY A 119 -3.93 8.83 -15.59
C GLY A 119 -3.21 7.65 -16.23
N VAL A 120 -1.94 7.41 -15.86
CA VAL A 120 -1.17 6.24 -16.31
C VAL A 120 -1.73 4.94 -15.74
N GLU A 121 -2.09 4.90 -14.45
CA GLU A 121 -2.74 3.74 -13.82
C GLU A 121 -4.05 3.36 -14.51
N ASP A 122 -4.85 4.34 -14.90
CA ASP A 122 -6.12 4.10 -15.58
C ASP A 122 -5.93 3.55 -17.01
N HIS A 123 -4.89 3.99 -17.73
CA HIS A 123 -4.56 3.43 -19.05
C HIS A 123 -4.10 1.97 -18.99
N LEU A 124 -3.45 1.55 -17.89
CA LEU A 124 -3.02 0.17 -17.69
C LEU A 124 -4.16 -0.86 -17.65
N ILE A 125 -5.41 -0.42 -17.41
CA ILE A 125 -6.59 -1.31 -17.42
C ILE A 125 -6.93 -1.73 -18.85
N PHE A 126 -6.71 -0.86 -19.82
CA PHE A 126 -7.13 -1.05 -21.21
C PHE A 126 -6.04 -1.67 -22.06
N ASP A 127 -4.79 -1.48 -21.68
CA ASP A 127 -3.63 -2.03 -22.39
C ASP A 127 -3.21 -3.35 -21.72
N HIS A 128 -3.88 -4.43 -22.10
CA HIS A 128 -3.49 -5.79 -21.72
C HIS A 128 -2.18 -6.18 -22.42
N GLY A 129 -1.16 -5.33 -22.35
CA GLY A 129 0.19 -5.66 -22.73
C GLY A 129 0.60 -6.91 -21.98
N VAL A 130 1.04 -7.94 -22.70
CA VAL A 130 1.40 -9.24 -22.12
C VAL A 130 2.54 -9.04 -21.14
N ALA A 131 2.19 -9.02 -19.87
CA ALA A 131 3.17 -8.98 -18.80
C ALA A 131 4.13 -10.16 -18.96
N SER A 132 5.42 -9.89 -19.05
CA SER A 132 6.46 -10.92 -19.11
C SER A 132 6.37 -11.84 -17.87
N SER A 133 6.87 -13.05 -17.96
CA SER A 133 6.91 -13.96 -16.80
C SER A 133 7.69 -13.34 -15.62
N ARG A 134 8.67 -12.50 -15.90
CA ARG A 134 9.46 -11.74 -14.92
C ARG A 134 8.61 -10.66 -14.25
N SER A 135 7.88 -9.85 -15.00
CA SER A 135 6.99 -8.82 -14.47
C SER A 135 5.93 -9.42 -13.55
N ARG A 136 5.37 -10.58 -13.89
CA ARG A 136 4.42 -11.30 -13.02
C ARG A 136 5.05 -11.80 -11.70
N ALA A 137 6.34 -12.16 -11.72
CA ALA A 137 7.02 -12.56 -10.49
C ALA A 137 7.20 -11.36 -9.55
N PHE A 138 7.63 -10.21 -10.07
CA PHE A 138 7.72 -8.96 -9.32
C PHE A 138 6.34 -8.46 -8.85
N GLU A 139 5.31 -8.52 -9.71
CA GLU A 139 3.93 -8.16 -9.35
C GLU A 139 3.43 -8.91 -8.11
N ARG A 140 3.75 -10.20 -7.99
CA ARG A 140 3.37 -10.99 -6.81
C ARG A 140 4.09 -10.54 -5.54
N VAL A 141 5.40 -10.26 -5.62
CA VAL A 141 6.17 -9.79 -4.46
C VAL A 141 5.73 -8.39 -4.06
N VAL A 142 5.69 -7.46 -5.01
CA VAL A 142 5.23 -6.08 -4.76
C VAL A 142 3.80 -6.07 -4.24
N GLY A 143 2.90 -6.88 -4.83
CA GLY A 143 1.52 -6.98 -4.38
C GLY A 143 1.37 -7.49 -2.95
N ALA A 144 2.22 -8.44 -2.52
CA ALA A 144 2.22 -8.91 -1.14
C ALA A 144 2.70 -7.82 -0.16
N VAL A 145 3.78 -7.09 -0.50
CA VAL A 145 4.29 -5.97 0.30
C VAL A 145 3.26 -4.84 0.39
N LEU A 146 2.62 -4.48 -0.73
CA LEU A 146 1.58 -3.45 -0.75
C LEU A 146 0.35 -3.84 0.07
N ALA A 147 -0.04 -5.11 0.08
CA ALA A 147 -1.16 -5.61 0.89
C ALA A 147 -0.83 -5.54 2.39
N ASP A 148 0.40 -5.87 2.78
CA ASP A 148 0.86 -5.77 4.16
C ASP A 148 0.93 -4.30 4.62
N ALA A 149 1.50 -3.42 3.80
CA ALA A 149 1.50 -1.98 4.05
C ALA A 149 0.07 -1.42 4.12
N GLY A 150 -0.81 -1.83 3.19
CA GLY A 150 -2.21 -1.43 3.19
C GLY A 150 -2.91 -1.78 4.51
N SER A 151 -2.67 -3.00 5.03
CA SER A 151 -3.19 -3.44 6.33
C SER A 151 -2.62 -2.64 7.49
N SER A 152 -1.32 -2.30 7.43
CA SER A 152 -0.61 -1.57 8.50
C SER A 152 -0.98 -0.09 8.57
N TYR A 153 -1.29 0.53 7.45
CA TYR A 153 -1.60 1.97 7.37
C TYR A 153 -3.09 2.27 7.10
N GLY A 154 -3.93 1.23 7.00
CA GLY A 154 -5.36 1.37 6.74
C GLY A 154 -5.69 1.99 5.39
N ILE A 155 -4.87 1.75 4.38
CA ILE A 155 -5.07 2.21 3.01
C ILE A 155 -5.26 1.02 2.07
N GLU A 156 -6.07 1.17 1.04
CA GLU A 156 -6.27 0.13 0.03
C GLU A 156 -5.43 0.46 -1.20
N LEU A 157 -4.26 -0.21 -1.32
CA LEU A 157 -3.40 -0.06 -2.48
C LEU A 157 -3.83 -1.03 -3.58
N SER A 158 -4.22 -0.47 -4.71
CA SER A 158 -4.81 -1.24 -5.81
C SER A 158 -3.79 -2.16 -6.49
N ARG A 159 -4.30 -3.22 -7.12
CA ARG A 159 -3.47 -4.10 -7.95
C ARG A 159 -2.80 -3.38 -9.11
N LYS A 160 -3.35 -2.25 -9.57
CA LYS A 160 -2.76 -1.42 -10.63
C LYS A 160 -1.41 -0.85 -10.19
N VAL A 161 -1.31 -0.39 -8.93
CA VAL A 161 -0.07 0.08 -8.33
C VAL A 161 0.98 -1.03 -8.34
N ALA A 162 0.62 -2.25 -7.91
CA ALA A 162 1.53 -3.40 -7.94
C ALA A 162 2.03 -3.70 -9.36
N PHE A 163 1.15 -3.62 -10.35
CA PHE A 163 1.50 -3.86 -11.75
C PHE A 163 2.43 -2.77 -12.31
N LEU A 164 2.12 -1.49 -12.06
CA LEU A 164 2.94 -0.35 -12.50
C LEU A 164 4.35 -0.43 -11.90
N LEU A 165 4.46 -0.65 -10.59
CA LEU A 165 5.74 -0.78 -9.91
C LEU A 165 6.53 -2.00 -10.37
N ALA A 166 5.87 -3.14 -10.59
CA ALA A 166 6.54 -4.32 -11.13
C ALA A 166 7.09 -4.10 -12.54
N GLN A 167 6.36 -3.37 -13.39
CA GLN A 167 6.87 -2.98 -14.70
C GLN A 167 8.06 -2.04 -14.58
N GLU A 168 7.97 -1.02 -13.69
CA GLU A 168 9.05 -0.08 -13.48
C GLU A 168 10.31 -0.78 -12.95
N ILE A 169 10.18 -1.67 -11.97
CA ILE A 169 11.30 -2.46 -11.44
C ILE A 169 11.95 -3.31 -12.55
N CYS A 170 11.16 -3.93 -13.42
CA CYS A 170 11.69 -4.63 -14.58
C CYS A 170 12.48 -3.70 -15.51
N LEU A 171 11.96 -2.51 -15.78
CA LEU A 171 12.62 -1.52 -16.62
C LEU A 171 13.86 -0.91 -15.96
N GLN A 172 13.88 -0.78 -14.65
CA GLN A 172 15.05 -0.35 -13.89
C GLN A 172 16.17 -1.39 -13.98
N LEU A 173 15.86 -2.68 -13.86
CA LEU A 173 16.84 -3.76 -13.89
C LEU A 173 17.31 -4.09 -15.32
N TRP A 174 16.44 -3.97 -16.29
CA TRP A 174 16.71 -4.25 -17.72
C TRP A 174 16.19 -3.10 -18.60
N PRO A 175 16.78 -1.91 -18.50
CA PRO A 175 16.33 -0.78 -19.29
C PRO A 175 16.70 -0.97 -20.74
N GLY A 176 15.78 -0.62 -21.64
CA GLY A 176 16.13 -0.37 -23.03
C GLY A 176 17.10 0.82 -23.13
N ILE A 177 17.92 0.86 -24.19
CA ILE A 177 18.93 1.93 -24.37
C ILE A 177 18.28 3.33 -24.33
N GLY A 178 17.11 3.48 -24.96
CA GLY A 178 16.35 4.74 -25.00
C GLY A 178 15.90 5.20 -23.61
N LEU A 179 15.29 4.30 -22.84
CA LEU A 179 14.79 4.61 -21.49
C LEU A 179 15.94 4.90 -20.52
N ALA A 180 17.02 4.12 -20.55
CA ALA A 180 18.18 4.36 -19.70
C ALA A 180 18.77 5.76 -19.93
N LYS A 181 18.89 6.18 -21.19
CA LYS A 181 19.37 7.52 -21.56
C LYS A 181 18.42 8.63 -21.08
N ARG A 182 17.11 8.45 -21.23
CA ARG A 182 16.10 9.40 -20.75
C ARG A 182 16.10 9.50 -19.23
N LYS A 183 16.08 8.38 -18.49
CA LYS A 183 16.17 8.38 -17.04
C LYS A 183 17.43 9.11 -16.54
N SER A 184 18.56 8.88 -17.17
CA SER A 184 19.81 9.59 -16.85
C SER A 184 19.72 11.09 -17.11
N ALA A 185 19.06 11.50 -18.19
CA ALA A 185 18.87 12.93 -18.50
C ALA A 185 17.92 13.62 -17.53
N CYS A 186 16.91 12.90 -17.01
CA CYS A 186 15.89 13.42 -16.08
C CYS A 186 16.24 13.21 -14.59
N ALA A 187 17.43 12.67 -14.27
CA ALA A 187 17.75 12.26 -12.90
C ALA A 187 17.70 13.40 -11.88
N GLU A 188 18.19 14.59 -12.23
CA GLU A 188 18.15 15.77 -11.36
C GLU A 188 16.71 16.26 -11.16
N GLN A 189 15.91 16.32 -12.21
CA GLN A 189 14.49 16.72 -12.17
C GLN A 189 13.68 15.78 -11.28
N ILE A 190 13.86 14.48 -11.44
CA ILE A 190 13.17 13.48 -10.61
C ILE A 190 13.62 13.55 -9.14
N SER A 191 14.90 13.78 -8.86
CA SER A 191 15.39 13.96 -7.50
C SER A 191 14.81 15.21 -6.85
N HIS A 192 14.70 16.30 -7.58
CA HIS A 192 14.08 17.54 -7.14
C HIS A 192 12.59 17.37 -6.86
N LEU A 193 11.87 16.72 -7.80
CA LEU A 193 10.45 16.39 -7.63
C LEU A 193 10.21 15.48 -6.43
N LEU A 194 11.05 14.46 -6.20
CA LEU A 194 10.95 13.60 -5.01
C LEU A 194 11.05 14.41 -3.73
N GLY A 195 11.98 15.38 -3.65
CA GLY A 195 12.10 16.28 -2.49
C GLY A 195 10.83 17.10 -2.26
N ALA A 196 10.26 17.68 -3.32
CA ALA A 196 9.00 18.45 -3.25
C ALA A 196 7.82 17.57 -2.82
N VAL A 197 7.69 16.38 -3.40
CA VAL A 197 6.63 15.42 -3.06
C VAL A 197 6.75 14.94 -1.62
N THR A 198 7.96 14.62 -1.15
CA THR A 198 8.21 14.20 0.23
C THR A 198 7.82 15.28 1.24
N SER A 199 8.12 16.54 0.96
CA SER A 199 7.79 17.63 1.86
C SER A 199 6.28 17.96 1.91
N GLU A 200 5.58 17.82 0.80
CA GLU A 200 4.15 18.15 0.69
C GLU A 200 3.24 16.97 1.11
N LEU A 201 3.70 15.74 0.92
CA LEU A 201 2.96 14.50 1.18
C LEU A 201 3.66 13.62 2.24
N PRO A 202 3.84 14.09 3.48
CA PRO A 202 4.65 13.38 4.47
C PRO A 202 4.08 11.99 4.83
N PHE A 203 2.76 11.82 4.85
CA PHE A 203 2.13 10.50 5.05
C PHE A 203 2.47 9.53 3.92
N ALA A 204 2.21 9.94 2.68
CA ALA A 204 2.47 9.09 1.52
C ALA A 204 3.97 8.77 1.41
N SER A 205 4.85 9.71 1.75
CA SER A 205 6.29 9.49 1.79
C SER A 205 6.69 8.46 2.84
N SER A 206 6.17 8.55 4.07
CA SER A 206 6.45 7.59 5.14
C SER A 206 6.02 6.17 4.77
N VAL A 207 4.81 6.01 4.20
CA VAL A 207 4.32 4.71 3.70
C VAL A 207 5.20 4.20 2.56
N SER A 208 5.54 5.08 1.63
CA SER A 208 6.39 4.77 0.48
C SER A 208 7.80 4.32 0.88
N ASP A 209 8.42 4.98 1.86
CA ASP A 209 9.74 4.62 2.37
C ASP A 209 9.73 3.22 3.01
N GLN A 210 8.68 2.88 3.77
CA GLN A 210 8.53 1.54 4.33
C GLN A 210 8.33 0.50 3.23
N VAL A 211 7.41 0.73 2.30
CA VAL A 211 7.17 -0.17 1.15
C VAL A 211 8.43 -0.35 0.31
N ALA A 212 9.15 0.75 0.06
CA ALA A 212 10.42 0.69 -0.69
C ALA A 212 11.45 -0.20 0.02
N ALA A 213 11.63 -0.03 1.34
CA ALA A 213 12.54 -0.85 2.13
C ALA A 213 12.16 -2.33 2.12
N ASP A 214 10.89 -2.65 2.22
CA ASP A 214 10.38 -4.02 2.21
C ASP A 214 10.53 -4.67 0.81
N VAL A 215 10.28 -3.93 -0.27
CA VAL A 215 10.51 -4.39 -1.65
C VAL A 215 12.00 -4.58 -1.92
N GLU A 216 12.85 -3.62 -1.52
CA GLU A 216 14.30 -3.71 -1.64
C GLU A 216 14.84 -4.94 -0.90
N GLY A 217 14.36 -5.19 0.32
CA GLY A 217 14.70 -6.36 1.12
C GLY A 217 14.23 -7.68 0.51
N ALA A 218 13.00 -7.73 0.02
CA ALA A 218 12.41 -8.94 -0.58
C ALA A 218 13.04 -9.32 -1.92
N LEU A 219 13.43 -8.34 -2.72
CA LEU A 219 13.99 -8.55 -4.06
C LEU A 219 15.53 -8.50 -4.10
N GLY A 220 16.18 -8.02 -3.05
CA GLY A 220 17.64 -7.83 -3.02
C GLY A 220 18.14 -6.77 -4.01
N ILE A 221 17.35 -5.72 -4.25
CA ILE A 221 17.64 -4.62 -5.18
C ILE A 221 17.61 -3.29 -4.45
N SER A 222 18.06 -2.21 -5.09
CA SER A 222 17.85 -0.83 -4.65
C SER A 222 16.94 -0.13 -5.65
N LEU A 223 15.92 0.57 -5.17
CA LEU A 223 14.98 1.33 -5.99
C LEU A 223 15.56 2.70 -6.32
N ASP A 224 15.44 3.12 -7.58
CA ASP A 224 15.86 4.46 -8.01
C ASP A 224 14.88 5.55 -7.55
N HIS A 225 15.27 6.82 -7.69
CA HIS A 225 14.45 7.96 -7.30
C HIS A 225 13.13 8.01 -8.07
N PHE A 226 13.12 7.59 -9.34
CA PHE A 226 11.91 7.57 -10.14
C PHE A 226 10.89 6.55 -9.61
N THR A 227 11.33 5.34 -9.28
CA THR A 227 10.48 4.31 -8.67
C THR A 227 9.92 4.77 -7.33
N LYS A 228 10.76 5.42 -6.49
CA LYS A 228 10.31 5.98 -5.20
C LYS A 228 9.32 7.12 -5.38
N THR A 229 9.53 7.99 -6.36
CA THR A 229 8.58 9.07 -6.70
C THR A 229 7.24 8.50 -7.16
N LEU A 230 7.25 7.53 -8.08
CA LEU A 230 6.04 6.85 -8.54
C LEU A 230 5.29 6.21 -7.37
N LEU A 231 5.98 5.47 -6.51
CA LEU A 231 5.38 4.83 -5.34
C LEU A 231 4.71 5.85 -4.44
N THR A 232 5.39 6.96 -4.11
CA THR A 232 4.83 8.01 -3.25
C THR A 232 3.58 8.65 -3.88
N LEU A 233 3.59 8.90 -5.19
CA LEU A 233 2.46 9.47 -5.91
C LEU A 233 1.29 8.48 -6.01
N CYS A 234 1.55 7.17 -6.19
CA CYS A 234 0.53 6.13 -6.16
C CYS A 234 -0.12 6.03 -4.78
N VAL A 235 0.68 6.00 -3.70
CA VAL A 235 0.15 6.01 -2.33
C VAL A 235 -0.70 7.25 -2.08
N ALA A 236 -0.25 8.43 -2.52
CA ALA A 236 -1.02 9.67 -2.40
C ALA A 236 -2.32 9.67 -3.21
N SER A 237 -2.31 9.03 -4.39
CA SER A 237 -3.49 8.89 -5.25
C SER A 237 -4.59 8.06 -4.58
N GLU A 238 -4.20 6.94 -3.95
CA GLU A 238 -5.12 6.01 -3.29
C GLU A 238 -5.53 6.48 -1.89
N SER A 239 -4.70 7.30 -1.22
CA SER A 239 -4.98 7.82 0.13
C SER A 239 -5.76 9.14 0.14
N ARG A 240 -6.26 9.63 -1.00
CA ARG A 240 -6.95 10.94 -1.11
C ARG A 240 -8.18 11.09 -0.22
N ASP A 241 -8.88 9.99 0.09
CA ASP A 241 -10.03 10.00 0.99
C ASP A 241 -9.64 9.79 2.45
N ALA A 242 -8.44 9.29 2.73
CA ALA A 242 -7.85 9.27 4.05
C ALA A 242 -7.31 10.68 4.33
N LYS A 243 -8.10 11.54 4.99
CA LYS A 243 -7.54 12.73 5.66
C LYS A 243 -6.47 12.20 6.60
N ALA A 244 -5.21 12.31 6.20
CA ALA A 244 -4.10 11.86 7.01
C ALA A 244 -4.23 12.53 8.37
N LEU A 245 -4.56 11.74 9.39
CA LEU A 245 -4.59 12.20 10.76
C LEU A 245 -3.19 12.67 11.09
N ARG A 246 -3.05 13.95 11.45
CA ARG A 246 -1.76 14.49 11.93
C ARG A 246 -1.48 14.10 13.37
N THR A 247 -2.30 13.21 13.92
CA THR A 247 -2.21 12.70 15.29
C THR A 247 -2.10 11.19 15.25
N LEU A 248 -1.02 10.66 15.74
CA LEU A 248 -0.84 9.23 15.99
C LEU A 248 -1.63 8.85 17.25
N CYS A 249 -2.54 7.90 17.14
CA CYS A 249 -3.26 7.35 18.28
C CYS A 249 -2.80 5.93 18.58
N VAL A 250 -2.31 5.70 19.78
CA VAL A 250 -1.79 4.38 20.18
C VAL A 250 -2.57 3.87 21.40
N ILE A 251 -3.14 2.69 21.26
CA ILE A 251 -3.73 1.95 22.38
C ILE A 251 -2.66 1.07 22.99
N LEU A 252 -2.39 1.26 24.27
CA LEU A 252 -1.47 0.44 25.08
C LEU A 252 -2.27 -0.30 26.15
N SER A 253 -2.18 -1.62 26.20
CA SER A 253 -2.91 -2.39 27.19
C SER A 253 -2.15 -3.64 27.62
N HIS A 254 -2.35 -4.02 28.88
CA HIS A 254 -1.89 -5.31 29.36
C HIS A 254 -2.67 -6.45 28.72
N GLY A 255 -1.96 -7.49 28.33
CA GLY A 255 -2.52 -8.69 27.70
C GLY A 255 -1.84 -9.03 26.40
N TYR A 256 -2.30 -10.12 25.76
CA TYR A 256 -1.71 -10.63 24.52
C TYR A 256 -2.40 -10.06 23.25
N SER A 257 -3.60 -9.50 23.39
CA SER A 257 -4.38 -8.95 22.27
C SER A 257 -5.43 -7.94 22.68
N THR A 258 -5.35 -7.37 23.87
CA THR A 258 -6.37 -6.44 24.39
C THR A 258 -6.35 -5.13 23.64
N ALA A 259 -5.16 -4.52 23.48
CA ALA A 259 -4.99 -3.30 22.71
C ALA A 259 -5.39 -3.51 21.24
N THR A 260 -4.90 -4.59 20.62
CA THR A 260 -5.22 -4.97 19.26
C THR A 260 -6.73 -5.12 19.05
N SER A 261 -7.44 -5.82 19.95
CA SER A 261 -8.88 -6.03 19.82
C SER A 261 -9.68 -4.73 19.91
N ILE A 262 -9.28 -3.81 20.79
CA ILE A 262 -9.96 -2.50 20.93
C ILE A 262 -9.68 -1.64 19.69
N ALA A 263 -8.43 -1.60 19.22
CA ALA A 263 -8.04 -0.85 18.01
C ALA A 263 -8.79 -1.36 16.77
N ASP A 264 -8.81 -2.66 16.54
CA ASP A 264 -9.53 -3.27 15.42
C ASP A 264 -11.03 -2.95 15.44
N ALA A 265 -11.67 -3.05 16.61
CA ALA A 265 -13.08 -2.74 16.74
C ALA A 265 -13.34 -1.25 16.47
N ALA A 266 -12.54 -0.35 17.04
CA ALA A 266 -12.69 1.09 16.86
C ALA A 266 -12.43 1.49 15.40
N ASN A 267 -11.35 1.02 14.78
CA ASN A 267 -11.02 1.30 13.37
C ASN A 267 -12.14 0.84 12.43
N ARG A 268 -12.67 -0.37 12.61
CA ARG A 268 -13.80 -0.87 11.80
C ARG A 268 -15.06 -0.03 11.96
N MET A 269 -15.38 0.40 13.18
CA MET A 269 -16.57 1.21 13.43
C MET A 269 -16.41 2.64 12.92
N LEU A 270 -15.20 3.19 12.93
CA LEU A 270 -14.89 4.50 12.35
C LEU A 270 -14.80 4.47 10.81
N GLY A 271 -14.64 3.26 10.23
CA GLY A 271 -14.41 3.09 8.79
C GLY A 271 -13.03 3.61 8.32
N MET A 272 -12.11 3.86 9.26
CA MET A 272 -10.76 4.38 9.00
C MET A 272 -9.77 3.82 10.02
N HIS A 273 -8.51 3.67 9.61
CA HIS A 273 -7.41 3.29 10.50
C HIS A 273 -6.96 4.54 11.30
N VAL A 274 -7.41 4.62 12.54
CA VAL A 274 -7.12 5.72 13.47
C VAL A 274 -6.15 5.27 14.56
N TYR A 275 -6.25 4.03 14.97
CA TYR A 275 -5.57 3.46 16.12
C TYR A 275 -4.55 2.42 15.73
N GLU A 276 -3.33 2.62 16.21
CA GLU A 276 -2.31 1.59 16.35
C GLU A 276 -2.43 0.91 17.71
N ALA A 277 -1.92 -0.30 17.84
CA ALA A 277 -2.01 -1.07 19.07
C ALA A 277 -0.65 -1.63 19.49
N VAL A 278 -0.39 -1.57 20.79
CA VAL A 278 0.74 -2.26 21.42
C VAL A 278 0.24 -3.02 22.62
N ASP A 279 0.24 -4.35 22.51
CA ASP A 279 -0.09 -5.24 23.62
C ASP A 279 1.15 -5.47 24.50
N MET A 280 0.98 -5.39 25.81
CA MET A 280 2.01 -5.71 26.77
C MET A 280 1.64 -7.01 27.52
N PRO A 281 2.22 -8.15 27.14
CA PRO A 281 2.04 -9.41 27.86
C PRO A 281 2.33 -9.30 29.36
N TYR A 282 1.63 -10.08 30.18
CA TYR A 282 1.73 -9.99 31.64
C TYR A 282 3.10 -10.33 32.22
N ASP A 283 3.95 -11.02 31.46
CA ASP A 283 5.32 -11.37 31.78
C ASP A 283 6.36 -10.33 31.31
N GLN A 284 5.92 -9.26 30.64
CA GLN A 284 6.74 -8.15 30.18
C GLN A 284 6.63 -6.91 31.07
N GLN A 285 7.63 -6.05 30.96
CA GLN A 285 7.69 -4.75 31.60
C GLN A 285 7.65 -3.65 30.55
N LEU A 286 7.37 -2.42 30.97
CA LEU A 286 7.33 -1.25 30.08
C LEU A 286 8.59 -1.14 29.20
N LYS A 287 9.78 -1.42 29.75
CA LYS A 287 11.05 -1.40 28.99
C LYS A 287 11.07 -2.33 27.79
N ASP A 288 10.31 -3.42 27.84
CA ASP A 288 10.32 -4.44 26.78
C ASP A 288 9.48 -4.00 25.56
N ILE A 289 8.50 -3.12 25.79
CA ILE A 289 7.63 -2.57 24.74
C ILE A 289 8.12 -1.21 24.20
N VAL A 290 9.11 -0.57 24.84
CA VAL A 290 9.65 0.72 24.38
C VAL A 290 10.18 0.63 22.94
N GLY A 291 10.92 -0.43 22.62
CA GLY A 291 11.46 -0.62 21.28
C GLY A 291 10.37 -0.75 20.18
N PRO A 292 9.37 -1.62 20.33
CA PRO A 292 8.20 -1.65 19.44
C PRO A 292 7.48 -0.31 19.35
N LEU A 293 7.25 0.36 20.47
CA LEU A 293 6.57 1.65 20.53
C LEU A 293 7.37 2.75 19.83
N GLN A 294 8.70 2.79 20.01
CA GLN A 294 9.59 3.72 19.33
C GLN A 294 9.52 3.53 17.80
N ARG A 295 9.62 2.29 17.32
CA ARG A 295 9.49 2.01 15.89
C ARG A 295 8.15 2.46 15.31
N LEU A 296 7.09 2.36 16.09
CA LEU A 296 5.77 2.84 15.71
C LEU A 296 5.75 4.37 15.57
N VAL A 297 6.29 5.08 16.54
CA VAL A 297 6.41 6.55 16.54
C VAL A 297 7.28 7.01 15.37
N ASP A 298 8.45 6.38 15.16
CA ASP A 298 9.36 6.73 14.07
C ASP A 298 8.70 6.54 12.69
N ARG A 299 7.90 5.49 12.53
CA ARG A 299 7.11 5.23 11.32
C ARG A 299 6.09 6.33 11.04
N HIS A 300 5.56 6.96 12.09
CA HIS A 300 4.57 8.04 12.01
C HIS A 300 5.17 9.43 12.30
N SER A 301 6.44 9.62 11.95
CA SER A 301 7.18 10.88 12.18
C SER A 301 6.55 12.12 11.51
N TYR A 302 5.63 11.92 10.55
CA TYR A 302 4.83 12.98 9.93
C TYR A 302 3.72 13.52 10.85
N CYS A 303 3.38 12.83 11.95
CA CYS A 303 2.38 13.29 12.91
C CYS A 303 2.94 14.40 13.80
N THR A 304 2.13 15.42 14.06
CA THR A 304 2.47 16.55 14.93
C THR A 304 1.94 16.39 16.35
N GLY A 305 1.22 15.29 16.61
CA GLY A 305 0.70 14.96 17.92
C GLY A 305 0.59 13.46 18.12
N VAL A 306 0.64 13.03 19.37
CA VAL A 306 0.49 11.62 19.75
C VAL A 306 -0.52 11.51 20.90
N VAL A 307 -1.46 10.59 20.80
CA VAL A 307 -2.42 10.27 21.87
C VAL A 307 -2.25 8.83 22.30
N PHE A 308 -1.94 8.62 23.57
CA PHE A 308 -1.87 7.30 24.18
C PHE A 308 -3.17 7.02 24.96
N LEU A 309 -3.85 5.95 24.58
CA LEU A 309 -4.98 5.40 25.31
C LEU A 309 -4.48 4.17 26.07
N VAL A 310 -4.46 4.24 27.39
CA VAL A 310 -3.90 3.18 28.23
C VAL A 310 -4.97 2.52 29.11
N ASP A 311 -4.78 1.26 29.45
CA ASP A 311 -5.72 0.55 30.33
C ASP A 311 -5.49 0.85 31.80
N MET A 312 -4.24 1.04 32.20
CA MET A 312 -3.84 1.22 33.61
C MET A 312 -2.78 2.32 33.75
N GLY A 313 -2.75 2.96 34.92
CA GLY A 313 -1.84 4.06 35.23
C GLY A 313 -0.35 3.74 35.09
N SER A 314 0.04 2.46 35.18
CA SER A 314 1.43 2.03 34.96
C SER A 314 1.94 2.33 33.53
N LEU A 315 1.05 2.47 32.57
CA LEU A 315 1.39 2.79 31.14
C LEU A 315 1.27 4.29 30.83
N GLU A 316 0.71 5.10 31.73
CA GLU A 316 0.55 6.54 31.50
C GLU A 316 1.87 7.27 31.24
N GLU A 317 2.97 6.75 31.74
CA GLU A 317 4.30 7.35 31.61
C GLU A 317 5.14 6.73 30.47
N ALA A 318 4.53 5.87 29.64
CA ALA A 318 5.23 5.19 28.55
C ALA A 318 5.93 6.18 27.58
N TYR A 319 5.32 7.33 27.34
CA TYR A 319 5.87 8.37 26.47
C TYR A 319 7.22 8.93 26.96
N LYS A 320 7.51 8.88 28.28
CA LYS A 320 8.78 9.39 28.84
C LYS A 320 10.00 8.56 28.43
N ALA A 321 9.77 7.34 27.97
CA ALA A 321 10.83 6.43 27.54
C ALA A 321 11.10 6.53 26.01
N LEU A 322 10.38 7.39 25.29
CA LEU A 322 10.47 7.56 23.85
C LEU A 322 11.39 8.73 23.49
N GLU A 323 12.17 8.54 22.45
CA GLU A 323 12.98 9.58 21.82
C GLU A 323 12.15 10.32 20.75
N ASN A 324 12.50 11.56 20.45
CA ASN A 324 11.89 12.36 19.36
C ASN A 324 10.38 12.66 19.45
N VAL A 325 9.77 12.51 20.65
CA VAL A 325 8.35 12.85 20.88
C VAL A 325 8.20 14.23 21.54
N THR A 326 9.30 14.85 21.94
CA THR A 326 9.32 16.10 22.73
C THR A 326 8.79 17.30 21.98
N ASP A 327 8.84 17.32 20.65
CA ASP A 327 8.34 18.43 19.82
C ASP A 327 6.85 18.26 19.42
N SER A 328 6.23 17.14 19.82
CA SER A 328 4.83 16.84 19.52
C SER A 328 3.91 17.15 20.71
N THR A 329 2.66 17.48 20.41
CA THR A 329 1.62 17.53 21.46
C THR A 329 1.29 16.11 21.92
N ILE A 330 1.50 15.81 23.20
CA ILE A 330 1.22 14.49 23.75
C ILE A 330 -0.07 14.53 24.56
N GLY A 331 -0.99 13.64 24.25
CA GLY A 331 -2.19 13.35 25.05
C GLY A 331 -2.09 11.97 25.67
N VAL A 332 -2.52 11.83 26.92
CA VAL A 332 -2.62 10.53 27.58
C VAL A 332 -3.97 10.42 28.25
N VAL A 333 -4.65 9.30 28.06
CA VAL A 333 -5.93 9.00 28.71
C VAL A 333 -5.91 7.54 29.18
N ASN A 334 -6.36 7.32 30.41
CA ASN A 334 -6.45 5.97 31.00
C ASN A 334 -7.85 5.35 30.84
N ASN A 335 -8.00 4.13 31.36
CA ASN A 335 -9.25 3.37 31.31
C ASN A 335 -9.77 3.18 29.88
N VAL A 336 -8.88 2.84 28.94
CA VAL A 336 -9.25 2.64 27.54
C VAL A 336 -10.39 1.63 27.41
N SER A 337 -11.34 1.97 26.57
CA SER A 337 -12.44 1.12 26.15
C SER A 337 -12.78 1.42 24.70
N THR A 338 -13.49 0.53 24.03
CA THR A 338 -13.96 0.77 22.66
C THR A 338 -14.80 2.05 22.57
N GLY A 339 -15.63 2.35 23.60
CA GLY A 339 -16.43 3.58 23.64
C GLY A 339 -15.57 4.83 23.71
N LEU A 340 -14.56 4.86 24.60
CA LEU A 340 -13.63 5.97 24.71
C LEU A 340 -12.81 6.17 23.42
N ALA A 341 -12.36 5.06 22.82
CA ALA A 341 -11.64 5.12 21.54
C ALA A 341 -12.52 5.68 20.40
N LEU A 342 -13.80 5.32 20.36
CA LEU A 342 -14.73 5.86 19.36
C LEU A 342 -14.93 7.37 19.51
N GLU A 343 -15.15 7.87 20.73
CA GLU A 343 -15.33 9.31 21.00
C GLU A 343 -14.09 10.11 20.59
N ILE A 344 -12.90 9.62 20.96
CA ILE A 344 -11.63 10.25 20.59
C ILE A 344 -11.44 10.23 19.07
N GLY A 345 -11.68 9.09 18.43
CA GLY A 345 -11.52 8.94 16.98
C GLY A 345 -12.44 9.87 16.18
N VAL A 346 -13.73 9.95 16.56
CA VAL A 346 -14.70 10.86 15.92
C VAL A 346 -14.26 12.33 16.10
N GLY A 347 -13.79 12.70 17.28
CA GLY A 347 -13.31 14.06 17.53
C GLY A 347 -12.11 14.44 16.67
N LEU A 348 -11.11 13.56 16.58
CA LEU A 348 -9.92 13.79 15.75
C LEU A 348 -10.23 13.83 14.26
N LEU A 349 -11.09 12.93 13.78
CA LEU A 349 -11.57 12.94 12.38
C LEU A 349 -12.37 14.20 12.06
N GLY A 350 -13.04 14.75 13.05
CA GLY A 350 -13.74 16.05 12.98
C GLY A 350 -12.81 17.26 13.00
N GLY A 351 -11.50 17.09 13.16
CA GLY A 351 -10.48 18.14 13.14
C GLY A 351 -10.34 18.90 14.46
N LYS A 352 -10.84 18.35 15.59
CA LYS A 352 -10.64 18.92 16.92
C LYS A 352 -9.19 18.74 17.39
N SER A 353 -8.72 19.63 18.24
CA SER A 353 -7.41 19.50 18.89
C SER A 353 -7.39 18.35 19.90
N ILE A 354 -6.20 17.83 20.21
CA ILE A 354 -6.01 16.75 21.19
C ILE A 354 -6.64 17.13 22.55
N ALA A 355 -6.45 18.38 23.01
CA ALA A 355 -6.98 18.83 24.29
C ALA A 355 -8.52 18.85 24.32
N GLU A 356 -9.17 19.34 23.25
CA GLU A 356 -10.62 19.32 23.13
C GLU A 356 -11.17 17.91 23.10
N VAL A 357 -10.56 17.04 22.28
CA VAL A 357 -11.00 15.65 22.12
C VAL A 357 -10.90 14.87 23.42
N LEU A 358 -9.79 14.99 24.16
CA LEU A 358 -9.62 14.29 25.44
C LEU A 358 -10.57 14.85 26.52
N GLY A 359 -10.82 16.15 26.52
CA GLY A 359 -11.81 16.76 27.40
C GLY A 359 -13.22 16.26 27.15
N ASP A 360 -13.65 16.28 25.89
CA ASP A 360 -14.98 15.83 25.46
C ASP A 360 -15.19 14.33 25.76
N ALA A 361 -14.21 13.51 25.37
CA ALA A 361 -14.29 12.06 25.52
C ALA A 361 -14.35 11.63 27.01
N THR A 362 -13.56 12.28 27.88
CA THR A 362 -13.61 11.98 29.34
C THR A 362 -14.93 12.44 29.97
N ALA A 363 -15.56 13.48 29.46
CA ALA A 363 -16.87 13.93 29.91
C ALA A 363 -18.02 13.02 29.43
N ALA A 364 -17.90 12.46 28.22
CA ALA A 364 -18.89 11.57 27.60
C ALA A 364 -18.86 10.15 28.14
N CYS A 365 -17.67 9.61 28.45
CA CYS A 365 -17.48 8.23 28.89
C CYS A 365 -17.66 8.06 30.40
N VAL A 366 -18.89 8.16 30.87
CA VAL A 366 -19.25 8.00 32.27
C VAL A 366 -19.64 6.55 32.55
N THR A 367 -19.08 5.99 33.64
CA THR A 367 -19.46 4.65 34.10
C THR A 367 -20.84 4.66 34.77
N HIS A 368 -21.76 3.88 34.22
CA HIS A 368 -23.08 3.65 34.80
C HIS A 368 -23.15 2.27 35.41
N CYS A 369 -23.73 2.17 36.62
CA CYS A 369 -24.04 0.87 37.21
C CYS A 369 -25.55 0.72 37.41
N LYS A 370 -26.06 -0.50 37.22
CA LYS A 370 -27.44 -0.89 37.48
C LYS A 370 -27.44 -2.23 38.17
N VAL A 371 -28.02 -2.26 39.36
CA VAL A 371 -28.27 -3.52 40.09
C VAL A 371 -29.68 -3.98 39.75
N ILE A 372 -29.79 -5.18 39.23
CA ILE A 372 -31.07 -5.82 38.96
C ILE A 372 -31.24 -6.88 40.06
N GLU A 373 -32.10 -6.56 41.03
CA GLU A 373 -32.47 -7.55 42.03
C GLU A 373 -33.38 -8.60 41.43
N ARG A 374 -33.10 -9.85 41.66
CA ARG A 374 -34.02 -10.92 41.29
C ARG A 374 -35.23 -10.80 42.23
N VAL A 375 -36.37 -10.46 41.69
CA VAL A 375 -37.63 -10.65 42.39
C VAL A 375 -37.69 -12.15 42.69
N ASN A 376 -37.78 -12.53 43.98
CA ASN A 376 -38.12 -13.91 44.34
C ASN A 376 -39.40 -14.29 43.62
N ARG A 377 -39.26 -15.14 42.65
CA ARG A 377 -40.45 -15.76 42.04
C ARG A 377 -40.97 -16.70 43.10
N GLU A 378 -42.08 -16.33 43.72
CA GLU A 378 -42.87 -17.30 44.48
C GLU A 378 -43.20 -18.45 43.53
N ASP A 379 -42.94 -19.66 43.95
CA ASP A 379 -43.33 -20.82 43.20
C ASP A 379 -44.84 -20.82 43.03
N ALA A 380 -45.32 -20.70 41.81
CA ALA A 380 -46.75 -20.67 41.49
C ALA A 380 -47.14 -22.00 40.86
N ILE A 381 -48.18 -22.60 41.42
CA ILE A 381 -48.82 -23.76 40.80
C ILE A 381 -49.94 -23.24 39.92
N VAL A 382 -49.84 -23.49 38.60
CA VAL A 382 -50.82 -23.09 37.63
C VAL A 382 -51.72 -24.28 37.29
N PHE A 383 -52.99 -24.11 37.57
CA PHE A 383 -54.03 -25.12 37.22
C PHE A 383 -54.66 -24.74 35.89
N CYS A 384 -54.63 -25.65 34.94
CA CYS A 384 -55.29 -25.50 33.63
C CYS A 384 -56.12 -26.75 33.29
N SER A 385 -57.21 -26.55 32.59
CA SER A 385 -58.09 -27.64 32.17
C SER A 385 -58.69 -27.34 30.78
N GLU A 386 -58.75 -28.35 29.93
CA GLU A 386 -59.43 -28.26 28.64
C GLU A 386 -60.96 -28.12 28.78
N SER A 387 -61.47 -28.54 29.93
CA SER A 387 -62.94 -28.50 30.24
C SER A 387 -63.43 -27.13 30.77
N GLY A 388 -62.55 -26.12 30.75
CA GLY A 388 -62.85 -24.75 31.16
C GLY A 388 -62.41 -24.37 32.56
N VAL A 389 -62.61 -23.09 32.91
CA VAL A 389 -62.12 -22.44 34.15
C VAL A 389 -62.68 -23.11 35.39
N ASP A 390 -63.96 -23.55 35.39
CA ASP A 390 -64.62 -24.19 36.53
C ASP A 390 -63.95 -25.52 36.94
N ALA A 391 -63.51 -26.27 35.95
CA ALA A 391 -62.78 -27.53 36.21
C ALA A 391 -61.37 -27.24 36.79
N ALA A 392 -60.65 -26.26 36.30
CA ALA A 392 -59.37 -25.84 36.85
C ALA A 392 -59.50 -25.30 38.27
N GLU A 393 -60.55 -24.53 38.55
CA GLU A 393 -60.82 -23.99 39.90
C GLU A 393 -61.17 -25.09 40.94
N ARG A 394 -61.94 -26.11 40.53
CA ARG A 394 -62.19 -27.27 41.42
C ARG A 394 -60.91 -28.04 41.74
N ILE A 395 -60.03 -28.22 40.78
CA ILE A 395 -58.72 -28.86 40.98
C ILE A 395 -57.88 -27.99 41.93
N ARG A 396 -57.85 -26.67 41.75
CA ARG A 396 -57.16 -25.73 42.61
C ARG A 396 -57.67 -25.84 44.05
N GLN A 397 -58.98 -25.86 44.29
CA GLN A 397 -59.59 -25.98 45.62
C GLN A 397 -59.24 -27.30 46.29
N LEU A 398 -59.29 -28.42 45.57
CA LEU A 398 -58.91 -29.73 46.10
C LEU A 398 -57.46 -29.78 46.51
N VAL A 399 -56.56 -29.25 45.68
CA VAL A 399 -55.11 -29.21 46.00
C VAL A 399 -54.83 -28.25 47.20
N SER A 400 -55.51 -27.08 47.25
CA SER A 400 -55.35 -26.12 48.36
C SER A 400 -55.86 -26.67 49.69
N GLN A 401 -56.85 -27.60 49.70
CA GLN A 401 -57.33 -28.28 50.90
C GLN A 401 -56.42 -29.45 51.31
N SER A 402 -55.57 -29.93 50.42
CA SER A 402 -54.70 -31.09 50.61
C SER A 402 -53.24 -30.72 50.92
N LEU A 403 -52.86 -29.48 50.72
CA LEU A 403 -51.55 -28.96 51.04
C LEU A 403 -51.60 -28.31 52.46
N PRO A 404 -50.67 -28.63 53.36
CA PRO A 404 -50.63 -28.07 54.71
C PRO A 404 -50.35 -26.58 54.70
#